data_22c3de73731c252c68389a5aef97f334
#
_entry.id   22c3de73731c252c68389a5aef97f334
#
_cell.length_a   1.000
_cell.length_b   1.000
_cell.length_c   1.000
_cell.angle_alpha   90.00
_cell.angle_beta   90.00
_cell.angle_gamma   90.00
#
_symmetry.space_group_name_H-M   'P 1'
#
loop_
_entity.id
_entity.type
_entity.pdbx_description
1 polymer ?
#
loop_
_entity_poly.entity_id
_entity_poly.type
_entity_poly.pdbx_seq_one_letter_code
_entity_poly.pdbx_strand_id
1 'polypeptide(L)'
;MFDSLVPFIEDRLKKHHELYSGQCKAEYWEENLCYALKQAGFGSDWAPDFNHGVGVDQTTDSGIRISNKGGNVEKDEVIISGSRLTKHKTIEDKLNFLSDKKEDYIFCLATDKNDWSRGRKVYYFIVVDSKKLDYHEQQWEENIGVRGASKDKLTGWSCICENYSAKICKSMSDQLWTTVKLDYCEEIHEIVVV
;
A
#
# COMPACT_ATOMS: atom_id res chain seq x y z
N MET A 1 8.29 -16.11 -3.43
CA MET A 1 7.21 -16.87 -2.73
C MET A 1 5.87 -16.64 -3.43
N PHE A 2 5.57 -15.43 -3.86
CA PHE A 2 4.28 -15.04 -4.43
C PHE A 2 4.29 -14.90 -5.97
N ASP A 3 5.37 -15.28 -6.64
CA ASP A 3 5.49 -15.26 -8.10
C ASP A 3 4.34 -15.97 -8.82
N SER A 4 3.82 -17.04 -8.21
CA SER A 4 2.69 -17.80 -8.75
C SER A 4 1.39 -17.02 -8.83
N LEU A 5 1.26 -15.87 -8.15
CA LEU A 5 0.10 -15.00 -8.24
C LEU A 5 0.09 -14.17 -9.52
N VAL A 6 1.26 -13.85 -10.07
CA VAL A 6 1.42 -12.87 -11.15
C VAL A 6 0.56 -13.18 -12.38
N PRO A 7 0.51 -14.44 -12.90
CA PRO A 7 -0.32 -14.76 -14.06
C PRO A 7 -1.82 -14.50 -13.81
N PHE A 8 -2.29 -14.75 -12.60
CA PHE A 8 -3.70 -14.55 -12.24
C PHE A 8 -4.03 -13.07 -12.02
N ILE A 9 -3.10 -12.30 -11.44
CA ILE A 9 -3.22 -10.83 -11.32
C ILE A 9 -3.26 -10.21 -12.72
N GLU A 10 -2.37 -10.62 -13.62
CA GLU A 10 -2.33 -10.14 -15.00
C GLU A 10 -3.65 -10.42 -15.74
N ASP A 11 -4.19 -11.64 -15.65
CA ASP A 11 -5.48 -12.01 -16.22
C ASP A 11 -6.61 -11.11 -15.71
N ARG A 12 -6.65 -10.85 -14.40
CA ARG A 12 -7.68 -9.97 -13.81
C ARG A 12 -7.52 -8.51 -14.22
N LEU A 13 -6.32 -8.00 -14.35
CA LEU A 13 -6.07 -6.65 -14.84
C LEU A 13 -6.45 -6.50 -16.31
N LYS A 14 -6.19 -7.50 -17.16
CA LYS A 14 -6.66 -7.52 -18.56
C LYS A 14 -8.19 -7.45 -18.62
N LYS A 15 -8.89 -8.28 -17.87
CA LYS A 15 -10.37 -8.27 -17.79
C LYS A 15 -10.92 -6.94 -17.25
N HIS A 16 -10.25 -6.33 -16.27
CA HIS A 16 -10.62 -5.00 -15.80
C HIS A 16 -10.56 -3.98 -16.94
N HIS A 17 -9.52 -4.03 -17.78
CA HIS A 17 -9.33 -3.09 -18.88
C HIS A 17 -10.16 -3.38 -20.14
N GLU A 18 -10.77 -4.53 -20.25
CA GLU A 18 -11.84 -4.78 -21.23
C GLU A 18 -13.10 -3.93 -20.96
N LEU A 19 -13.34 -3.61 -19.68
CA LEU A 19 -14.54 -2.88 -19.23
C LEU A 19 -14.23 -1.42 -18.85
N TYR A 20 -13.05 -1.15 -18.32
CA TYR A 20 -12.68 0.15 -17.74
C TYR A 20 -11.38 0.69 -18.32
N SER A 21 -11.36 1.96 -18.69
CA SER A 21 -10.15 2.65 -19.17
C SER A 21 -9.24 3.14 -18.04
N GLY A 22 -9.82 3.37 -16.85
CA GLY A 22 -9.11 3.88 -15.68
C GLY A 22 -8.28 2.82 -14.96
N GLN A 23 -7.39 3.26 -14.07
CA GLN A 23 -6.58 2.38 -13.24
C GLN A 23 -7.46 1.48 -12.35
N CYS A 24 -7.01 0.26 -12.11
CA CYS A 24 -7.60 -0.62 -11.11
C CYS A 24 -7.44 0.01 -9.72
N LYS A 25 -8.54 0.42 -9.11
CA LYS A 25 -8.57 1.06 -7.79
C LYS A 25 -8.54 0.02 -6.68
N ALA A 26 -8.27 0.48 -5.45
CA ALA A 26 -8.17 -0.37 -4.27
C ALA A 26 -9.37 -1.31 -4.08
N GLU A 27 -10.59 -0.82 -4.31
CA GLU A 27 -11.85 -1.59 -4.20
C GLU A 27 -11.87 -2.84 -5.10
N TYR A 28 -11.35 -2.72 -6.33
CA TYR A 28 -11.24 -3.86 -7.25
C TYR A 28 -9.97 -4.68 -7.03
N TRP A 29 -8.95 -4.05 -6.44
CA TRP A 29 -7.69 -4.72 -6.18
C TRP A 29 -7.83 -5.82 -5.14
N GLU A 30 -8.56 -5.58 -4.07
CA GLU A 30 -8.82 -6.56 -3.02
C GLU A 30 -9.51 -7.83 -3.58
N GLU A 31 -10.54 -7.65 -4.40
CA GLU A 31 -11.24 -8.75 -5.06
C GLU A 31 -10.34 -9.50 -6.05
N ASN A 32 -9.58 -8.75 -6.87
CA ASN A 32 -8.67 -9.34 -7.85
C ASN A 32 -7.57 -10.16 -7.18
N LEU A 33 -7.05 -9.69 -6.06
CA LEU A 33 -6.04 -10.42 -5.29
C LEU A 33 -6.64 -11.65 -4.61
N CYS A 34 -7.86 -11.56 -4.05
CA CYS A 34 -8.57 -12.71 -3.53
C CYS A 34 -8.69 -13.84 -4.58
N TYR A 35 -9.09 -13.47 -5.79
CA TYR A 35 -9.14 -14.41 -6.90
C TYR A 35 -7.76 -15.03 -7.18
N ALA A 36 -6.72 -14.21 -7.30
CA ALA A 36 -5.37 -14.68 -7.58
C ALA A 36 -4.85 -15.64 -6.51
N LEU A 37 -5.05 -15.31 -5.22
CA LEU A 37 -4.67 -16.16 -4.09
C LEU A 37 -5.37 -17.54 -4.15
N LYS A 38 -6.68 -17.56 -4.42
CA LYS A 38 -7.44 -18.80 -4.56
C LYS A 38 -6.98 -19.63 -5.75
N GLN A 39 -6.73 -19.03 -6.90
CA GLN A 39 -6.26 -19.74 -8.10
C GLN A 39 -4.84 -20.30 -7.93
N ALA A 40 -3.98 -19.59 -7.21
CA ALA A 40 -2.61 -20.05 -6.93
C ALA A 40 -2.53 -21.06 -5.75
N GLY A 41 -3.66 -21.40 -5.11
CA GLY A 41 -3.73 -22.40 -4.05
C GLY A 41 -3.37 -21.88 -2.65
N PHE A 42 -3.29 -20.54 -2.45
CA PHE A 42 -3.07 -19.97 -1.12
C PHE A 42 -4.35 -19.88 -0.29
N GLY A 43 -5.53 -19.87 -0.93
CA GLY A 43 -6.79 -19.55 -0.28
C GLY A 43 -6.91 -18.06 0.06
N SER A 44 -8.09 -17.61 0.45
CA SER A 44 -8.34 -16.25 0.97
C SER A 44 -9.70 -16.22 1.66
N ASP A 45 -9.76 -15.61 2.82
CA ASP A 45 -10.97 -15.38 3.62
C ASP A 45 -11.74 -14.11 3.21
N TRP A 46 -11.24 -13.36 2.22
CA TRP A 46 -11.88 -12.13 1.76
C TRP A 46 -13.32 -12.34 1.26
N ALA A 47 -14.22 -11.46 1.69
CA ALA A 47 -15.59 -11.39 1.21
C ALA A 47 -16.04 -9.91 1.12
N PRO A 48 -16.94 -9.54 0.18
CA PRO A 48 -17.37 -8.15 -0.02
C PRO A 48 -17.97 -7.49 1.21
N ASP A 49 -18.68 -8.25 2.04
CA ASP A 49 -19.38 -7.76 3.23
C ASP A 49 -18.59 -8.03 4.53
N PHE A 50 -17.34 -8.46 4.42
CA PHE A 50 -16.54 -8.80 5.57
C PHE A 50 -15.98 -7.53 6.24
N ASN A 51 -16.23 -7.37 7.54
CA ASN A 51 -15.56 -6.37 8.35
C ASN A 51 -14.11 -6.80 8.58
N HIS A 52 -13.24 -6.38 7.68
CA HIS A 52 -11.81 -6.66 7.80
C HIS A 52 -11.28 -6.13 9.14
N GLY A 53 -10.45 -6.94 9.80
CA GLY A 53 -9.70 -6.49 10.97
C GLY A 53 -8.83 -5.28 10.59
N VAL A 54 -8.60 -4.39 11.54
CA VAL A 54 -7.78 -3.20 11.29
C VAL A 54 -6.39 -3.63 10.81
N GLY A 55 -6.03 -3.21 9.59
CA GLY A 55 -4.72 -3.49 8.99
C GLY A 55 -4.61 -4.81 8.19
N VAL A 56 -5.56 -5.74 8.33
CA VAL A 56 -5.57 -7.01 7.59
C VAL A 56 -6.77 -7.03 6.67
N ASP A 57 -6.54 -7.10 5.37
CA ASP A 57 -7.59 -7.13 4.35
C ASP A 57 -7.92 -8.57 3.91
N GLN A 58 -6.96 -9.50 4.02
CA GLN A 58 -7.10 -10.91 3.66
C GLN A 58 -6.20 -11.81 4.51
N THR A 59 -6.65 -13.04 4.78
CA THR A 59 -5.84 -14.10 5.40
C THR A 59 -5.86 -15.34 4.50
N THR A 60 -4.69 -15.90 4.24
CA THR A 60 -4.57 -17.16 3.48
C THR A 60 -4.93 -18.37 4.34
N ASP A 61 -5.13 -19.54 3.71
CA ASP A 61 -5.39 -20.81 4.42
C ASP A 61 -4.23 -21.22 5.34
N SER A 62 -3.01 -20.79 5.03
CA SER A 62 -1.83 -21.00 5.88
C SER A 62 -1.68 -19.97 7.00
N GLY A 63 -2.60 -19.00 7.11
CA GLY A 63 -2.61 -17.99 8.16
C GLY A 63 -1.76 -16.74 7.84
N ILE A 64 -1.26 -16.57 6.62
CA ILE A 64 -0.55 -15.35 6.21
C ILE A 64 -1.56 -14.20 6.10
N ARG A 65 -1.30 -13.12 6.83
CA ARG A 65 -2.15 -11.92 6.90
C ARG A 65 -1.63 -10.86 5.94
N ILE A 66 -2.48 -10.38 5.06
CA ILE A 66 -2.12 -9.48 3.97
C ILE A 66 -2.90 -8.18 4.09
N SER A 67 -2.20 -7.05 3.94
CA SER A 67 -2.81 -5.74 3.77
C SER A 67 -2.69 -5.28 2.32
N ASN A 68 -3.82 -4.99 1.68
CA ASN A 68 -3.89 -4.57 0.28
C ASN A 68 -3.79 -3.05 0.18
N LYS A 69 -2.88 -2.56 -0.63
CA LYS A 69 -2.67 -1.13 -0.79
C LYS A 69 -2.53 -0.73 -2.26
N GLY A 70 -2.93 0.48 -2.56
CA GLY A 70 -2.57 1.15 -3.80
C GLY A 70 -1.30 1.96 -3.63
N GLY A 71 -0.58 2.19 -4.73
CA GLY A 71 0.64 2.98 -4.69
C GLY A 71 1.03 3.59 -6.04
N ASN A 72 2.14 4.33 -6.00
CA ASN A 72 2.79 4.84 -7.21
C ASN A 72 4.28 4.49 -7.16
N VAL A 73 4.83 4.09 -8.29
CA VAL A 73 6.28 3.96 -8.46
C VAL A 73 6.82 5.29 -8.98
N GLU A 74 7.85 5.80 -8.34
CA GLU A 74 8.58 7.00 -8.77
C GLU A 74 10.09 6.70 -8.66
N LYS A 75 10.79 6.59 -9.78
CA LYS A 75 12.20 6.19 -9.86
C LYS A 75 12.41 4.80 -9.21
N ASP A 76 13.24 4.74 -8.17
CA ASP A 76 13.62 3.52 -7.48
C ASP A 76 12.82 3.30 -6.17
N GLU A 77 11.65 3.93 -6.06
CA GLU A 77 10.82 3.90 -4.85
C GLU A 77 9.37 3.61 -5.17
N VAL A 78 8.66 2.98 -4.23
CA VAL A 78 7.20 2.87 -4.23
C VAL A 78 6.61 3.72 -3.10
N ILE A 79 5.64 4.55 -3.44
CA ILE A 79 4.87 5.36 -2.48
C ILE A 79 3.55 4.65 -2.23
N ILE A 80 3.36 4.15 -1.01
CA ILE A 80 2.22 3.35 -0.59
C ILE A 80 1.27 4.20 0.25
N SER A 81 -0.01 4.19 -0.08
CA SER A 81 -1.05 4.83 0.73
C SER A 81 -1.44 3.91 1.90
N GLY A 82 -1.17 4.36 3.12
CA GLY A 82 -1.45 3.60 4.33
C GLY A 82 -2.79 3.95 5.00
N SER A 83 -2.90 3.59 6.26
CA SER A 83 -4.11 3.78 7.08
C SER A 83 -4.38 5.25 7.40
N ARG A 84 -5.65 5.59 7.61
CA ARG A 84 -6.07 6.89 8.18
C ARG A 84 -6.07 6.80 9.71
N LEU A 85 -5.36 7.72 10.35
CA LEU A 85 -5.09 7.70 11.79
C LEU A 85 -5.88 8.75 12.59
N THR A 86 -6.99 9.24 12.05
CA THR A 86 -7.81 10.29 12.66
C THR A 86 -8.38 9.94 14.03
N LYS A 87 -8.56 8.66 14.33
CA LYS A 87 -9.04 8.19 15.63
C LYS A 87 -8.00 8.37 16.75
N HIS A 88 -6.72 8.43 16.38
CA HIS A 88 -5.59 8.58 17.30
C HIS A 88 -5.21 10.06 17.37
N LYS A 89 -5.27 10.66 18.55
CA LYS A 89 -5.18 12.13 18.72
C LYS A 89 -3.75 12.64 18.79
N THR A 90 -2.87 11.90 19.44
CA THR A 90 -1.45 12.26 19.58
C THR A 90 -0.58 11.50 18.56
N ILE A 91 0.63 11.96 18.35
CA ILE A 91 1.61 11.21 17.52
C ILE A 91 1.93 9.86 18.18
N GLU A 92 2.06 9.83 19.50
CA GLU A 92 2.33 8.61 20.28
C GLU A 92 1.22 7.57 20.09
N ASP A 93 -0.06 7.97 20.20
CA ASP A 93 -1.20 7.07 19.93
C ASP A 93 -1.15 6.50 18.52
N LYS A 94 -0.76 7.33 17.53
CA LYS A 94 -0.63 6.91 16.12
C LYS A 94 0.49 5.88 15.95
N LEU A 95 1.63 6.13 16.58
CA LEU A 95 2.77 5.23 16.50
C LEU A 95 2.52 3.91 17.22
N ASN A 96 1.89 3.94 18.39
CA ASN A 96 1.47 2.73 19.11
C ASN A 96 0.51 1.89 18.26
N PHE A 97 -0.46 2.52 17.59
CA PHE A 97 -1.34 1.82 16.65
C PHE A 97 -0.59 1.21 15.46
N LEU A 98 0.39 1.91 14.90
CA LEU A 98 1.20 1.43 13.78
C LEU A 98 2.19 0.33 14.19
N SER A 99 2.63 0.30 15.46
CA SER A 99 3.49 -0.75 15.98
C SER A 99 2.75 -2.06 16.25
N ASP A 100 1.45 -2.00 16.55
CA ASP A 100 0.56 -3.18 16.70
C ASP A 100 0.13 -3.73 15.33
N LYS A 101 1.10 -3.88 14.42
CA LYS A 101 0.84 -4.41 13.08
C LYS A 101 0.36 -5.84 13.16
N LYS A 102 -0.74 -6.09 12.46
CA LYS A 102 -1.36 -7.42 12.37
C LYS A 102 -1.09 -8.11 11.06
N GLU A 103 -0.78 -7.37 10.01
CA GLU A 103 -0.38 -7.91 8.71
C GLU A 103 1.06 -8.44 8.71
N ASP A 104 1.29 -9.51 7.97
CA ASP A 104 2.62 -10.05 7.72
C ASP A 104 3.23 -9.40 6.48
N TYR A 105 2.40 -9.13 5.45
CA TYR A 105 2.82 -8.50 4.20
C TYR A 105 1.87 -7.38 3.77
N ILE A 106 2.43 -6.38 3.10
CA ILE A 106 1.70 -5.39 2.32
C ILE A 106 1.81 -5.80 0.85
N PHE A 107 0.67 -6.04 0.21
CA PHE A 107 0.57 -6.29 -1.22
C PHE A 107 0.09 -5.02 -1.91
N CYS A 108 1.02 -4.37 -2.61
CA CYS A 108 0.76 -3.10 -3.26
C CYS A 108 0.59 -3.28 -4.77
N LEU A 109 -0.53 -2.78 -5.31
CA LEU A 109 -0.68 -2.57 -6.74
C LEU A 109 -0.36 -1.11 -7.04
N ALA A 110 0.80 -0.87 -7.61
CA ALA A 110 1.29 0.46 -7.92
C ALA A 110 1.28 0.75 -9.43
N THR A 111 1.28 2.03 -9.78
CA THR A 111 1.39 2.50 -11.16
C THR A 111 2.46 3.58 -11.28
N ASP A 112 3.11 3.70 -12.44
CA ASP A 112 3.96 4.84 -12.79
C ASP A 112 3.13 5.88 -13.55
N LYS A 113 3.10 7.12 -13.06
CA LYS A 113 2.35 8.22 -13.67
C LYS A 113 2.84 8.54 -15.10
N ASN A 114 4.14 8.35 -15.36
CA ASN A 114 4.72 8.65 -16.66
C ASN A 114 4.25 7.63 -17.72
N ASP A 115 4.19 6.35 -17.37
CA ASP A 115 3.67 5.32 -18.25
C ASP A 115 2.18 5.56 -18.57
N TRP A 116 1.39 5.83 -17.56
CA TRP A 116 -0.03 6.11 -17.74
C TRP A 116 -0.30 7.38 -18.54
N SER A 117 0.49 8.43 -18.36
CA SER A 117 0.38 9.66 -19.15
C SER A 117 0.72 9.44 -20.64
N ARG A 118 1.51 8.41 -20.94
CA ARG A 118 1.87 7.97 -22.31
C ARG A 118 0.91 6.92 -22.88
N GLY A 119 -0.16 6.59 -22.14
CA GLY A 119 -1.14 5.57 -22.57
C GLY A 119 -0.68 4.12 -22.36
N ARG A 120 0.44 3.88 -21.67
CA ARG A 120 0.91 2.54 -21.32
C ARG A 120 0.25 2.10 -20.01
N LYS A 121 -0.52 1.03 -20.04
CA LYS A 121 -1.16 0.46 -18.85
C LYS A 121 -0.19 -0.50 -18.16
N VAL A 122 0.73 0.06 -17.38
CA VAL A 122 1.71 -0.70 -16.62
C VAL A 122 1.35 -0.65 -15.14
N TYR A 123 1.35 -1.82 -14.51
CA TYR A 123 1.20 -2.01 -13.07
C TYR A 123 2.44 -2.66 -12.50
N TYR A 124 2.66 -2.40 -11.22
CA TYR A 124 3.69 -3.07 -10.43
C TYR A 124 2.99 -3.78 -9.27
N PHE A 125 3.08 -5.10 -9.24
CA PHE A 125 2.73 -5.88 -8.08
C PHE A 125 3.95 -5.96 -7.18
N ILE A 126 3.85 -5.37 -5.99
CA ILE A 126 4.97 -5.21 -5.06
C ILE A 126 4.59 -5.83 -3.72
N VAL A 127 5.48 -6.65 -3.17
CA VAL A 127 5.34 -7.28 -1.86
C VAL A 127 6.34 -6.66 -0.91
N VAL A 128 5.85 -6.16 0.23
CA VAL A 128 6.68 -5.62 1.31
C VAL A 128 6.43 -6.41 2.58
N ASP A 129 7.49 -6.91 3.21
CA ASP A 129 7.40 -7.47 4.57
C ASP A 129 7.06 -6.35 5.56
N SER A 130 5.89 -6.44 6.17
CA SER A 130 5.40 -5.43 7.10
C SER A 130 6.32 -5.25 8.31
N LYS A 131 7.01 -6.31 8.73
CA LYS A 131 7.93 -6.28 9.88
C LYS A 131 9.18 -5.45 9.63
N LYS A 132 9.56 -5.25 8.36
CA LYS A 132 10.68 -4.39 7.97
C LYS A 132 10.37 -2.89 8.15
N LEU A 133 9.09 -2.51 8.28
CA LEU A 133 8.66 -1.13 8.43
C LEU A 133 8.37 -0.82 9.90
N ASP A 134 9.41 -0.60 10.69
CA ASP A 134 9.26 -0.22 12.10
C ASP A 134 9.09 1.30 12.23
N TYR A 135 7.86 1.74 12.49
CA TYR A 135 7.56 3.16 12.64
C TYR A 135 7.76 3.67 14.08
N HIS A 136 7.75 2.78 15.08
CA HIS A 136 7.76 3.18 16.49
C HIS A 136 9.14 3.60 16.96
N GLU A 137 10.18 2.88 16.55
CA GLU A 137 11.55 3.18 16.97
C GLU A 137 12.21 4.33 16.19
N GLN A 138 11.47 4.94 15.23
CA GLN A 138 12.01 6.02 14.41
C GLN A 138 11.83 7.39 15.07
N GLN A 139 12.75 8.30 14.77
CA GLN A 139 12.62 9.69 15.15
C GLN A 139 11.66 10.39 14.18
N TRP A 140 10.51 10.82 14.72
CA TRP A 140 9.52 11.58 13.95
C TRP A 140 9.68 13.07 14.19
N GLU A 141 9.68 13.82 13.09
CA GLU A 141 9.76 15.28 13.10
C GLU A 141 8.42 15.90 12.73
N GLU A 142 8.10 17.03 13.37
CA GLU A 142 6.92 17.82 13.05
C GLU A 142 7.10 18.55 11.72
N ASN A 143 6.12 18.44 10.83
CA ASN A 143 6.07 19.19 9.58
C ASN A 143 5.26 20.46 9.78
N ILE A 144 5.93 21.61 9.72
CA ILE A 144 5.29 22.92 9.83
C ILE A 144 5.05 23.49 8.43
N GLY A 145 3.87 23.99 8.19
CA GLY A 145 3.51 24.61 6.92
C GLY A 145 4.30 25.89 6.66
N VAL A 146 4.82 26.03 5.45
CA VAL A 146 5.67 27.19 5.07
C VAL A 146 4.94 28.22 4.23
N ARG A 147 3.73 27.92 3.71
CA ARG A 147 3.00 28.81 2.78
C ARG A 147 1.48 28.74 2.99
N GLY A 148 0.79 29.77 2.53
CA GLY A 148 -0.67 29.83 2.49
C GLY A 148 -1.36 29.69 3.83
N ALA A 149 -2.55 29.12 3.86
CA ALA A 149 -3.37 28.95 5.06
C ALA A 149 -2.77 27.98 6.11
N SER A 150 -1.79 27.18 5.73
CA SER A 150 -1.07 26.25 6.62
C SER A 150 0.23 26.83 7.18
N LYS A 151 0.61 28.08 6.82
CA LYS A 151 1.82 28.70 7.31
C LYS A 151 1.87 28.69 8.84
N ASP A 152 3.00 28.30 9.39
CA ASP A 152 3.29 28.19 10.83
C ASP A 152 2.36 27.23 11.61
N LYS A 153 1.62 26.35 10.91
CA LYS A 153 0.75 25.35 11.52
C LYS A 153 1.33 23.95 11.33
N LEU A 154 1.08 23.07 12.28
CA LEU A 154 1.41 21.66 12.17
C LEU A 154 0.60 20.99 11.04
N THR A 155 1.28 20.53 10.01
CA THR A 155 0.69 19.87 8.83
C THR A 155 0.82 18.36 8.84
N GLY A 156 1.63 17.82 9.74
CA GLY A 156 1.83 16.37 9.90
C GLY A 156 3.14 16.05 10.60
N TRP A 157 3.58 14.84 10.41
CA TRP A 157 4.84 14.32 10.93
C TRP A 157 5.53 13.47 9.86
N SER A 158 6.84 13.37 9.93
CA SER A 158 7.62 12.50 9.03
C SER A 158 8.82 11.89 9.73
N CYS A 159 9.23 10.71 9.27
CA CYS A 159 10.49 10.09 9.61
C CYS A 159 11.22 9.64 8.35
N ILE A 160 12.54 9.62 8.39
CA ILE A 160 13.41 9.16 7.30
C ILE A 160 14.33 8.09 7.86
N CYS A 161 14.28 6.92 7.23
CA CYS A 161 15.11 5.76 7.53
C CYS A 161 16.00 5.44 6.33
N GLU A 162 16.91 4.51 6.47
CA GLU A 162 17.84 4.13 5.39
C GLU A 162 17.10 3.62 4.15
N ASN A 163 16.11 2.74 4.32
CA ASN A 163 15.45 2.04 3.22
C ASN A 163 13.99 2.43 3.00
N TYR A 164 13.42 3.24 3.87
CA TYR A 164 12.07 3.78 3.73
C TYR A 164 11.94 5.14 4.42
N SER A 165 10.91 5.86 4.09
CA SER A 165 10.45 7.03 4.83
C SER A 165 8.95 6.95 5.05
N ALA A 166 8.46 7.65 6.07
CA ALA A 166 7.03 7.70 6.33
C ALA A 166 6.57 9.11 6.66
N LYS A 167 5.32 9.43 6.30
CA LYS A 167 4.69 10.72 6.54
C LYS A 167 3.23 10.55 6.93
N ILE A 168 2.83 11.22 7.98
CA ILE A 168 1.42 11.35 8.38
C ILE A 168 0.93 12.74 8.01
N CYS A 169 -0.05 12.83 7.09
CA CYS A 169 -0.56 14.09 6.56
C CYS A 169 -1.87 14.48 7.22
N LYS A 170 -1.91 15.54 8.02
CA LYS A 170 -3.13 16.04 8.70
C LYS A 170 -4.22 16.46 7.72
N SER A 171 -3.86 17.14 6.65
CA SER A 171 -4.81 17.60 5.62
C SER A 171 -5.51 16.46 4.86
N MET A 172 -4.99 15.24 4.96
CA MET A 172 -5.53 14.03 4.34
C MET A 172 -6.10 13.07 5.40
N SER A 173 -6.75 13.57 6.42
CA SER A 173 -7.31 12.76 7.51
C SER A 173 -6.26 11.95 8.26
N ASP A 174 -5.14 12.57 8.58
CA ASP A 174 -3.98 11.92 9.21
C ASP A 174 -3.56 10.63 8.49
N GLN A 175 -3.61 10.63 7.16
CA GLN A 175 -3.22 9.47 6.37
C GLN A 175 -1.73 9.23 6.45
N LEU A 176 -1.36 7.97 6.70
CA LEU A 176 0.01 7.49 6.58
C LEU A 176 0.37 7.30 5.09
N TRP A 177 1.52 7.79 4.71
CA TRP A 177 2.19 7.51 3.44
C TRP A 177 3.54 6.91 3.75
N THR A 178 3.86 5.79 3.12
CA THR A 178 5.16 5.15 3.26
C THR A 178 5.83 5.08 1.90
N THR A 179 7.05 5.58 1.82
CA THR A 179 7.89 5.47 0.63
C THR A 179 8.95 4.42 0.93
N VAL A 180 9.05 3.38 0.12
CA VAL A 180 9.96 2.25 0.29
C VAL A 180 10.85 2.14 -0.94
N LYS A 181 12.17 1.97 -0.76
CA LYS A 181 13.07 1.67 -1.87
C LYS A 181 12.70 0.33 -2.49
N LEU A 182 12.71 0.24 -3.80
CA LEU A 182 12.33 -0.99 -4.52
C LEU A 182 13.25 -2.15 -4.15
N ASP A 183 14.55 -1.94 -4.00
CA ASP A 183 15.51 -2.96 -3.60
C ASP A 183 15.31 -3.49 -2.15
N TYR A 184 14.50 -2.81 -1.35
CA TYR A 184 14.11 -3.25 -0.01
C TYR A 184 12.81 -4.06 0.02
N CYS A 185 12.07 -4.12 -1.09
CA CYS A 185 10.86 -4.94 -1.23
C CYS A 185 11.22 -6.43 -1.39
N GLU A 186 10.30 -7.31 -0.98
CA GLU A 186 10.50 -8.77 -1.10
C GLU A 186 10.38 -9.23 -2.56
N GLU A 187 9.37 -8.72 -3.27
CA GLU A 187 9.09 -9.06 -4.66
C GLU A 187 8.57 -7.84 -5.41
N ILE A 188 8.95 -7.74 -6.69
CA ILE A 188 8.49 -6.70 -7.61
C ILE A 188 8.24 -7.35 -8.96
N HIS A 189 7.03 -7.20 -9.46
CA HIS A 189 6.63 -7.71 -10.77
C HIS A 189 6.00 -6.60 -11.59
N GLU A 190 6.60 -6.29 -12.75
CA GLU A 190 6.00 -5.40 -13.73
C GLU A 190 4.97 -6.17 -14.57
N ILE A 191 3.76 -5.64 -14.68
CA ILE A 191 2.65 -6.23 -15.42
C ILE A 191 2.19 -5.21 -16.47
N VAL A 192 2.44 -5.53 -17.74
CA VAL A 192 2.01 -4.71 -18.88
C VAL A 192 0.67 -5.23 -19.38
N VAL A 193 -0.35 -4.39 -19.31
CA VAL A 193 -1.68 -4.70 -19.82
C VAL A 193 -1.81 -4.11 -21.22
N VAL A 194 -1.90 -4.97 -22.21
CA VAL A 194 -2.03 -4.60 -23.64
C VAL A 194 -3.50 -4.56 -24.02
#